data_eec27ea264d836aa8d0802e6ea24c3c3
#
_entry.id   eec27ea264d836aa8d0802e6ea24c3c3
#
_cell.length_a   1.000
_cell.length_b   1.000
_cell.length_c   1.000
_cell.angle_alpha   90.00
_cell.angle_beta   90.00
_cell.angle_gamma   90.00
#
_symmetry.space_group_name_H-M   'P 1'
#
loop_
_entity.id
_entity.type
_entity.pdbx_description
1 polymer ?
#
loop_
_entity_poly.entity_id
_entity_poly.type
_entity_poly.pdbx_seq_one_letter_code
_entity_poly.pdbx_strand_id
1 'polypeptide(L)'
;LFIQISFLFGGKSDENVFDHNISASKSPKTAFQIPIRDQIGPPILDILRRGLKDAIISKADIVILDMDTPGGELGVTLEIMQEIIESFDRFDGSIITYVNREAISAGAYIAIATNEIAFAPYAQIGAAEAVSGGGGNIDSSMKRKVNSYLKAKIRSYSGNYRYRSRVMGSMMDANETLLIDGKPPLAADGSIIQKEGE
;
A
#
# COMPACT_ATOMS: atom_id res chain seq x y z
N LEU A 1 -9.09 -19.03 -1.24
CA LEU A 1 -8.35 -19.86 -2.18
C LEU A 1 -6.94 -20.05 -1.65
N PHE A 2 -6.58 -21.28 -1.26
CA PHE A 2 -5.21 -21.61 -0.85
C PHE A 2 -4.35 -21.75 -2.09
N ILE A 3 -3.31 -20.94 -2.20
CA ILE A 3 -2.29 -21.08 -3.25
C ILE A 3 -0.98 -21.48 -2.56
N GLN A 4 -0.51 -22.67 -2.85
CA GLN A 4 0.83 -23.11 -2.46
C GLN A 4 1.83 -22.58 -3.50
N ILE A 5 2.62 -21.58 -3.11
CA ILE A 5 3.63 -21.00 -3.99
C ILE A 5 4.99 -21.61 -3.63
N SER A 6 5.53 -22.44 -4.53
CA SER A 6 6.93 -22.88 -4.46
C SER A 6 7.77 -21.92 -5.28
N PHE A 7 8.63 -21.14 -4.63
CA PHE A 7 9.61 -20.31 -5.34
C PHE A 7 10.80 -21.17 -5.78
N LEU A 8 10.90 -21.41 -7.08
CA LEU A 8 12.12 -21.89 -7.73
C LEU A 8 12.87 -20.68 -8.30
N PHE A 9 13.93 -20.24 -7.61
CA PHE A 9 14.86 -19.29 -8.19
C PHE A 9 15.88 -20.03 -9.06
N GLY A 10 15.77 -19.84 -10.37
CA GLY A 10 16.78 -20.22 -11.34
C GLY A 10 17.06 -19.02 -12.25
N GLY A 11 18.20 -18.37 -12.07
CA GLY A 11 18.64 -17.29 -12.96
C GLY A 11 19.92 -16.67 -12.44
N LYS A 12 21.00 -16.78 -13.24
CA LYS A 12 22.37 -16.35 -12.94
C LYS A 12 22.48 -14.84 -12.74
N SER A 13 23.18 -14.50 -11.66
CA SER A 13 24.20 -13.47 -11.39
C SER A 13 24.09 -12.09 -12.06
N ASP A 14 23.91 -11.05 -11.20
CA ASP A 14 24.93 -10.01 -11.06
C ASP A 14 24.94 -9.55 -9.58
N GLU A 15 26.15 -9.49 -9.03
CA GLU A 15 26.44 -9.32 -7.62
C GLU A 15 26.19 -7.89 -7.13
N ASN A 16 25.79 -7.84 -5.84
CA ASN A 16 25.76 -6.68 -4.95
C ASN A 16 24.57 -5.73 -5.08
N VAL A 17 23.52 -6.03 -4.31
CA VAL A 17 22.85 -5.16 -3.33
C VAL A 17 21.64 -5.93 -2.79
N PHE A 18 21.59 -6.22 -1.51
CA PHE A 18 20.60 -6.91 -0.67
C PHE A 18 21.07 -8.26 -0.13
N ASP A 19 22.03 -8.15 0.80
CA ASP A 19 22.30 -9.23 1.75
C ASP A 19 21.20 -9.22 2.84
N HIS A 20 20.02 -9.71 2.48
CA HIS A 20 19.06 -10.20 3.46
C HIS A 20 19.32 -11.70 3.61
N ASN A 21 19.99 -12.08 4.71
CA ASN A 21 20.04 -13.43 5.20
C ASN A 21 18.60 -13.95 5.44
N ILE A 22 17.92 -14.34 4.37
CA ILE A 22 16.73 -15.17 4.46
C ILE A 22 17.25 -16.57 4.77
N SER A 23 17.30 -16.88 6.06
CA SER A 23 17.44 -18.26 6.50
C SER A 23 16.32 -19.05 5.84
N ALA A 24 16.67 -19.87 4.84
CA ALA A 24 15.73 -20.65 4.09
C ALA A 24 15.07 -21.66 5.03
N SER A 25 13.89 -21.33 5.52
CA SER A 25 13.00 -22.28 6.17
C SER A 25 12.71 -23.39 5.16
N LYS A 26 13.00 -24.64 5.54
CA LYS A 26 12.82 -25.85 4.71
C LYS A 26 11.35 -26.21 4.46
N SER A 27 10.41 -25.50 5.04
CA SER A 27 8.96 -25.72 4.89
C SER A 27 8.39 -24.77 3.83
N PRO A 28 7.47 -25.23 2.96
CA PRO A 28 6.77 -24.33 2.05
C PRO A 28 5.96 -23.32 2.87
N LYS A 29 6.09 -22.03 2.54
CA LYS A 29 5.31 -20.97 3.15
C LYS A 29 3.89 -20.97 2.60
N THR A 30 2.91 -20.75 3.47
CA THR A 30 1.50 -20.63 3.11
C THR A 30 1.14 -19.17 2.90
N ALA A 31 0.67 -18.83 1.71
CA ALA A 31 0.17 -17.51 1.40
C ALA A 31 -1.37 -17.51 1.32
N PHE A 32 -1.98 -16.49 1.90
CA PHE A 32 -3.42 -16.23 1.82
C PHE A 32 -3.67 -14.97 1.00
N GLN A 33 -4.35 -15.09 -0.13
CA GLN A 33 -4.63 -13.97 -1.02
C GLN A 33 -6.01 -13.38 -0.74
N ILE A 34 -6.06 -12.06 -0.52
CA ILE A 34 -7.29 -11.28 -0.32
C ILE A 34 -7.41 -10.29 -1.49
N PRO A 35 -8.46 -10.40 -2.32
CA PRO A 35 -8.67 -9.47 -3.41
C PRO A 35 -9.16 -8.11 -2.88
N ILE A 36 -8.45 -7.05 -3.24
CA ILE A 36 -8.85 -5.65 -3.02
C ILE A 36 -9.04 -5.04 -4.40
N ARG A 37 -10.18 -5.33 -5.00
CA ARG A 37 -10.47 -4.96 -6.38
C ARG A 37 -11.73 -4.12 -6.45
N ASP A 38 -11.89 -3.38 -7.52
CA ASP A 38 -12.98 -2.43 -7.72
C ASP A 38 -12.97 -1.25 -6.73
N GLN A 39 -14.08 -0.54 -6.65
CA GLN A 39 -14.22 0.63 -5.79
C GLN A 39 -14.19 0.25 -4.30
N ILE A 40 -13.38 0.95 -3.51
CA ILE A 40 -13.33 0.75 -2.06
C ILE A 40 -14.64 1.22 -1.42
N GLY A 41 -15.32 0.27 -0.80
CA GLY A 41 -16.60 0.43 -0.13
C GLY A 41 -16.83 -0.70 0.88
N PRO A 42 -18.00 -0.74 1.56
CA PRO A 42 -18.30 -1.73 2.59
C PRO A 42 -18.07 -3.19 2.18
N PRO A 43 -18.36 -3.62 0.92
CA PRO A 43 -18.09 -4.99 0.51
C PRO A 43 -16.60 -5.38 0.57
N ILE A 44 -15.70 -4.45 0.23
CA ILE A 44 -14.24 -4.69 0.28
C ILE A 44 -13.78 -4.80 1.73
N LEU A 45 -14.31 -3.99 2.64
CA LEU A 45 -14.04 -4.11 4.08
C LEU A 45 -14.46 -5.48 4.63
N ASP A 46 -15.63 -5.97 4.24
CA ASP A 46 -16.12 -7.29 4.65
C ASP A 46 -15.25 -8.44 4.10
N ILE A 47 -14.78 -8.31 2.85
CA ILE A 47 -13.84 -9.26 2.23
C ILE A 47 -12.53 -9.27 3.00
N LEU A 48 -11.98 -8.09 3.34
CA LEU A 48 -10.74 -7.98 4.11
C LEU A 48 -10.90 -8.61 5.51
N ARG A 49 -11.95 -8.26 6.25
CA ARG A 49 -12.21 -8.80 7.60
C ARG A 49 -12.27 -10.31 7.61
N ARG A 50 -13.02 -10.89 6.67
CA ARG A 50 -13.10 -12.35 6.53
C ARG A 50 -11.77 -12.96 6.14
N GLY A 51 -11.09 -12.39 5.15
CA GLY A 51 -9.80 -12.88 4.68
C GLY A 51 -8.73 -12.85 5.76
N LEU A 52 -8.62 -11.76 6.54
CA LEU A 52 -7.68 -11.67 7.67
C LEU A 52 -8.01 -12.71 8.76
N LYS A 53 -9.29 -12.85 9.11
CA LYS A 53 -9.72 -13.88 10.08
C LYS A 53 -9.33 -15.28 9.62
N ASP A 54 -9.59 -15.63 8.37
CA ASP A 54 -9.29 -16.95 7.82
C ASP A 54 -7.77 -17.19 7.73
N ALA A 55 -6.99 -16.17 7.37
CA ALA A 55 -5.53 -16.23 7.34
C ALA A 55 -4.95 -16.49 8.74
N ILE A 56 -5.48 -15.82 9.77
CA ILE A 56 -5.07 -16.03 11.18
C ILE A 56 -5.41 -17.45 11.63
N ILE A 57 -6.64 -17.92 11.38
CA ILE A 57 -7.10 -19.27 11.78
C ILE A 57 -6.25 -20.35 11.09
N SER A 58 -5.94 -20.16 9.81
CA SER A 58 -5.13 -21.10 9.03
C SER A 58 -3.63 -21.00 9.32
N LYS A 59 -3.20 -20.06 10.16
CA LYS A 59 -1.79 -19.79 10.46
C LYS A 59 -0.96 -19.57 9.18
N ALA A 60 -1.49 -18.77 8.28
CA ALA A 60 -0.78 -18.40 7.07
C ALA A 60 0.53 -17.66 7.42
N ASP A 61 1.59 -17.88 6.64
CA ASP A 61 2.86 -17.16 6.80
C ASP A 61 2.80 -15.75 6.19
N ILE A 62 1.99 -15.59 5.16
CA ILE A 62 1.89 -14.34 4.40
C ILE A 62 0.42 -14.09 4.02
N VAL A 63 -0.02 -12.84 4.16
CA VAL A 63 -1.25 -12.34 3.54
C VAL A 63 -0.86 -11.44 2.37
N ILE A 64 -1.42 -11.67 1.21
CA ILE A 64 -1.25 -10.84 0.02
C ILE A 64 -2.55 -10.11 -0.27
N LEU A 65 -2.54 -8.78 -0.16
CA LEU A 65 -3.62 -7.94 -0.65
C LEU A 65 -3.41 -7.75 -2.16
N ASP A 66 -4.14 -8.48 -2.98
CA ASP A 66 -4.10 -8.37 -4.45
C ASP A 66 -4.91 -7.15 -4.89
N MET A 67 -4.19 -6.04 -5.13
CA MET A 67 -4.78 -4.73 -5.27
C MET A 67 -4.88 -4.29 -6.73
N ASP A 68 -6.12 -3.93 -7.11
CA ASP A 68 -6.46 -3.34 -8.40
C ASP A 68 -7.71 -2.45 -8.21
N THR A 69 -7.50 -1.19 -7.78
CA THR A 69 -8.59 -0.30 -7.37
C THR A 69 -8.39 1.14 -7.83
N PRO A 70 -9.45 1.79 -8.34
CA PRO A 70 -9.44 3.22 -8.65
C PRO A 70 -9.60 4.11 -7.39
N GLY A 71 -9.79 3.50 -6.22
CA GLY A 71 -10.07 4.22 -4.98
C GLY A 71 -11.50 4.03 -4.48
N GLY A 72 -11.97 4.93 -3.63
CA GLY A 72 -13.34 4.86 -3.09
C GLY A 72 -13.54 5.68 -1.82
N GLU A 73 -14.41 5.20 -0.94
CA GLU A 73 -14.89 5.93 0.23
C GLU A 73 -13.79 6.11 1.28
N LEU A 74 -13.52 7.35 1.69
CA LEU A 74 -12.50 7.66 2.69
C LEU A 74 -12.79 7.01 4.05
N GLY A 75 -14.05 7.02 4.50
CA GLY A 75 -14.44 6.40 5.76
C GLY A 75 -14.07 4.92 5.80
N VAL A 76 -14.48 4.17 4.77
CA VAL A 76 -14.18 2.74 4.63
C VAL A 76 -12.68 2.50 4.48
N THR A 77 -11.98 3.37 3.76
CA THR A 77 -10.52 3.31 3.63
C THR A 77 -9.82 3.34 4.99
N LEU A 78 -10.24 4.26 5.86
CA LEU A 78 -9.67 4.39 7.20
C LEU A 78 -9.99 3.18 8.09
N GLU A 79 -11.18 2.59 7.94
CA GLU A 79 -11.53 1.34 8.63
C GLU A 79 -10.67 0.17 8.15
N ILE A 80 -10.47 0.04 6.84
CA ILE A 80 -9.58 -0.99 6.26
C ILE A 80 -8.15 -0.84 6.79
N MET A 81 -7.61 0.38 6.80
CA MET A 81 -6.28 0.64 7.36
C MET A 81 -6.20 0.25 8.84
N GLN A 82 -7.23 0.56 9.62
CA GLN A 82 -7.31 0.22 11.03
C GLN A 82 -7.31 -1.31 11.23
N GLU A 83 -8.14 -2.04 10.49
CA GLU A 83 -8.20 -3.52 10.54
C GLU A 83 -6.84 -4.17 10.23
N ILE A 84 -6.11 -3.64 9.25
CA ILE A 84 -4.77 -4.12 8.90
C ILE A 84 -3.81 -3.89 10.08
N ILE A 85 -3.76 -2.69 10.65
CA ILE A 85 -2.86 -2.36 11.77
C ILE A 85 -3.19 -3.20 13.01
N GLU A 86 -4.48 -3.35 13.36
CA GLU A 86 -4.89 -4.16 14.49
C GLU A 86 -4.65 -5.66 14.29
N SER A 87 -4.57 -6.10 13.05
CA SER A 87 -4.28 -7.50 12.76
C SER A 87 -2.84 -7.88 13.09
N PHE A 88 -1.89 -6.93 13.12
CA PHE A 88 -0.48 -7.22 13.44
C PHE A 88 -0.29 -7.78 14.86
N ASP A 89 -1.18 -7.47 15.79
CA ASP A 89 -1.15 -8.03 17.15
C ASP A 89 -1.62 -9.49 17.21
N ARG A 90 -2.26 -9.98 16.14
CA ARG A 90 -2.92 -11.29 16.09
C ARG A 90 -2.40 -12.19 14.97
N PHE A 91 -1.56 -11.65 14.12
CA PHE A 91 -1.02 -12.33 12.94
C PHE A 91 0.51 -12.25 12.94
N ASP A 92 1.15 -13.39 13.18
CA ASP A 92 2.62 -13.50 13.26
C ASP A 92 3.31 -13.42 11.88
N GLY A 93 2.54 -13.44 10.78
CA GLY A 93 3.05 -13.36 9.41
C GLY A 93 3.20 -11.92 8.91
N SER A 94 3.51 -11.79 7.63
CA SER A 94 3.59 -10.50 6.94
C SER A 94 2.36 -10.23 6.09
N ILE A 95 1.85 -9.00 6.12
CA ILE A 95 0.80 -8.52 5.20
C ILE A 95 1.46 -7.69 4.12
N ILE A 96 1.34 -8.11 2.87
CA ILE A 96 1.97 -7.49 1.71
C ILE A 96 0.89 -6.97 0.78
N THR A 97 0.97 -5.72 0.36
CA THR A 97 0.18 -5.25 -0.77
C THR A 97 0.91 -5.56 -2.06
N TYR A 98 0.29 -6.35 -2.93
CA TYR A 98 0.72 -6.54 -4.30
C TYR A 98 -0.14 -5.67 -5.23
N VAL A 99 0.44 -4.60 -5.75
CA VAL A 99 -0.24 -3.72 -6.71
C VAL A 99 -0.21 -4.41 -8.06
N ASN A 100 -1.34 -5.01 -8.44
CA ASN A 100 -1.48 -5.78 -9.68
C ASN A 100 -1.55 -4.85 -10.90
N ARG A 101 -2.40 -3.82 -10.86
CA ARG A 101 -2.50 -2.77 -11.87
C ARG A 101 -2.52 -1.38 -11.24
N GLU A 102 -3.47 -1.14 -10.34
CA GLU A 102 -3.70 0.18 -9.78
C GLU A 102 -3.94 0.14 -8.27
N ALA A 103 -3.30 1.07 -7.57
CA ALA A 103 -3.56 1.40 -6.17
C ALA A 103 -3.81 2.91 -6.08
N ILE A 104 -4.92 3.35 -6.67
CA ILE A 104 -5.24 4.77 -6.80
C ILE A 104 -6.03 5.25 -5.58
N SER A 105 -5.79 6.50 -5.16
CA SER A 105 -6.54 7.16 -4.08
C SER A 105 -6.60 6.30 -2.80
N ALA A 106 -7.77 5.77 -2.44
CA ALA A 106 -7.95 4.84 -1.31
C ALA A 106 -6.97 3.66 -1.34
N GLY A 107 -6.64 3.13 -2.52
CA GLY A 107 -5.68 2.04 -2.68
C GLY A 107 -4.29 2.39 -2.17
N ALA A 108 -3.82 3.61 -2.42
CA ALA A 108 -2.53 4.08 -1.92
C ALA A 108 -2.49 4.17 -0.39
N TYR A 109 -3.59 4.62 0.23
CA TYR A 109 -3.71 4.66 1.69
C TYR A 109 -3.68 3.25 2.31
N ILE A 110 -4.40 2.30 1.71
CA ILE A 110 -4.44 0.92 2.19
C ILE A 110 -3.06 0.28 2.07
N ALA A 111 -2.37 0.47 0.94
CA ALA A 111 -1.04 -0.07 0.70
C ALA A 111 -0.02 0.39 1.76
N ILE A 112 -0.08 1.65 2.18
CA ILE A 112 0.81 2.21 3.21
C ILE A 112 0.65 1.53 4.57
N ALA A 113 -0.53 0.97 4.88
CA ALA A 113 -0.81 0.31 6.15
C ALA A 113 -0.24 -1.12 6.23
N THR A 114 0.27 -1.69 5.14
CA THR A 114 0.83 -3.06 5.12
C THR A 114 2.33 -3.09 5.42
N ASN A 115 2.90 -4.26 5.69
CA ASN A 115 4.34 -4.41 5.96
C ASN A 115 5.18 -4.06 4.73
N GLU A 116 4.77 -4.53 3.56
CA GLU A 116 5.51 -4.35 2.31
C GLU A 116 4.57 -4.00 1.16
N ILE A 117 5.11 -3.34 0.15
CA ILE A 117 4.41 -3.01 -1.09
C ILE A 117 5.24 -3.54 -2.25
N ALA A 118 4.67 -4.45 -3.03
CA ALA A 118 5.25 -5.00 -4.24
C ALA A 118 4.42 -4.59 -5.46
N PHE A 119 5.05 -4.49 -6.62
CA PHE A 119 4.40 -4.02 -7.84
C PHE A 119 4.54 -5.04 -8.97
N ALA A 120 3.44 -5.27 -9.70
CA ALA A 120 3.52 -5.86 -11.02
C ALA A 120 4.19 -4.89 -12.00
N PRO A 121 4.73 -5.39 -13.13
CA PRO A 121 5.22 -4.51 -14.19
C PRO A 121 4.12 -3.51 -14.63
N TYR A 122 4.48 -2.23 -14.74
CA TYR A 122 3.58 -1.12 -15.13
C TYR A 122 2.47 -0.79 -14.12
N ALA A 123 2.48 -1.38 -12.93
CA ALA A 123 1.51 -1.04 -11.89
C ALA A 123 1.74 0.38 -11.37
N GLN A 124 0.65 1.03 -10.95
CA GLN A 124 0.64 2.44 -10.55
C GLN A 124 0.10 2.60 -9.13
N ILE A 125 0.66 3.56 -8.39
CA ILE A 125 0.16 3.97 -7.08
C ILE A 125 0.17 5.49 -7.00
N GLY A 126 -0.85 6.09 -6.41
CA GLY A 126 -0.88 7.53 -6.19
C GLY A 126 -2.27 8.16 -6.27
N ALA A 127 -2.33 9.41 -6.77
CA ALA A 127 -3.55 10.21 -6.89
C ALA A 127 -4.38 10.24 -5.59
N ALA A 128 -3.71 10.43 -4.45
CA ALA A 128 -4.28 10.27 -3.13
C ALA A 128 -4.82 11.57 -2.52
N GLU A 129 -5.02 12.59 -3.32
CA GLU A 129 -5.64 13.83 -2.87
C GLU A 129 -7.11 13.57 -2.47
N ALA A 130 -7.48 14.02 -1.26
CA ALA A 130 -8.85 13.89 -0.81
C ALA A 130 -9.76 14.84 -1.61
N VAL A 131 -10.74 14.26 -2.29
CA VAL A 131 -11.76 15.00 -3.04
C VAL A 131 -13.16 14.76 -2.45
N SER A 132 -14.10 15.71 -2.68
CA SER A 132 -15.48 15.50 -2.28
C SER A 132 -16.16 14.45 -3.15
N GLY A 133 -16.75 13.42 -2.53
CA GLY A 133 -17.47 12.37 -3.22
C GLY A 133 -18.74 12.83 -3.99
N GLY A 134 -19.15 14.08 -3.83
CA GLY A 134 -20.31 14.66 -4.51
C GLY A 134 -19.99 15.65 -5.64
N GLY A 135 -18.73 15.75 -6.07
CA GLY A 135 -18.32 16.68 -7.14
C GLY A 135 -18.39 18.17 -6.76
N GLY A 136 -18.71 18.49 -5.51
CA GLY A 136 -18.69 19.85 -4.97
C GLY A 136 -17.27 20.26 -4.55
N ASN A 137 -16.95 21.55 -4.70
CA ASN A 137 -15.71 22.10 -4.16
C ASN A 137 -15.73 22.02 -2.63
N ILE A 138 -14.83 21.23 -2.05
CA ILE A 138 -14.57 21.32 -0.61
C ILE A 138 -13.93 22.69 -0.35
N ASP A 139 -14.46 23.44 0.64
CA ASP A 139 -13.81 24.66 1.10
C ASP A 139 -12.33 24.40 1.41
N SER A 140 -11.46 25.32 0.99
CA SER A 140 -10.01 25.20 1.14
C SER A 140 -9.56 24.96 2.59
N SER A 141 -10.30 25.50 3.56
CA SER A 141 -10.02 25.28 5.00
C SER A 141 -10.35 23.86 5.43
N MET A 142 -11.46 23.31 4.95
CA MET A 142 -11.84 21.92 5.22
C MET A 142 -10.86 20.94 4.55
N LYS A 143 -10.46 21.20 3.30
CA LYS A 143 -9.45 20.40 2.60
C LYS A 143 -8.14 20.33 3.39
N ARG A 144 -7.65 21.47 3.90
CA ARG A 144 -6.45 21.51 4.74
C ARG A 144 -6.61 20.68 6.03
N LYS A 145 -7.78 20.75 6.69
CA LYS A 145 -8.05 19.95 7.91
C LYS A 145 -8.04 18.46 7.62
N VAL A 146 -8.71 18.02 6.56
CA VAL A 146 -8.75 16.62 6.14
C VAL A 146 -7.34 16.13 5.79
N ASN A 147 -6.59 16.87 4.98
CA ASN A 147 -5.22 16.51 4.62
C ASN A 147 -4.30 16.44 5.86
N SER A 148 -4.43 17.38 6.80
CA SER A 148 -3.64 17.36 8.04
C SER A 148 -3.95 16.12 8.88
N TYR A 149 -5.23 15.75 9.02
CA TYR A 149 -5.65 14.54 9.71
C TYR A 149 -5.11 13.27 9.04
N LEU A 150 -5.25 13.16 7.71
CA LEU A 150 -4.76 12.03 6.95
C LEU A 150 -3.22 11.90 7.04
N LYS A 151 -2.49 12.99 6.91
CA LYS A 151 -1.03 13.01 7.09
C LYS A 151 -0.62 12.55 8.49
N ALA A 152 -1.37 12.91 9.53
CA ALA A 152 -1.12 12.44 10.89
C ALA A 152 -1.36 10.92 11.01
N LYS A 153 -2.46 10.41 10.47
CA LYS A 153 -2.76 8.96 10.42
C LYS A 153 -1.66 8.19 9.69
N ILE A 154 -1.25 8.63 8.51
CA ILE A 154 -0.19 8.00 7.72
C ILE A 154 1.13 7.94 8.51
N ARG A 155 1.52 9.04 9.17
CA ARG A 155 2.72 9.04 10.02
C ARG A 155 2.64 8.00 11.14
N SER A 156 1.47 7.87 11.77
CA SER A 156 1.24 6.86 12.80
C SER A 156 1.35 5.44 12.26
N TYR A 157 0.77 5.17 11.09
CA TYR A 157 0.74 3.84 10.49
C TYR A 157 2.04 3.45 9.75
N SER A 158 2.86 4.43 9.38
CA SER A 158 4.14 4.17 8.72
C SER A 158 5.17 3.48 9.62
N GLY A 159 4.97 3.44 10.93
CA GLY A 159 5.86 2.77 11.90
C GLY A 159 7.33 3.14 11.69
N ASN A 160 8.17 2.13 11.45
CA ASN A 160 9.60 2.31 11.19
C ASN A 160 9.91 2.85 9.76
N TYR A 161 8.93 2.84 8.86
CA TYR A 161 9.11 3.26 7.46
C TYR A 161 8.73 4.73 7.26
N ARG A 162 9.42 5.63 7.95
CA ARG A 162 9.14 7.09 7.92
C ARG A 162 9.12 7.69 6.51
N TYR A 163 9.86 7.12 5.56
CA TYR A 163 9.84 7.56 4.16
C TYR A 163 8.47 7.40 3.52
N ARG A 164 7.66 6.40 3.93
CA ARG A 164 6.31 6.18 3.40
C ARG A 164 5.41 7.39 3.59
N SER A 165 5.51 8.05 4.73
CA SER A 165 4.69 9.24 4.99
C SER A 165 5.07 10.43 4.08
N ARG A 166 6.32 10.54 3.66
CA ARG A 166 6.77 11.55 2.71
C ARG A 166 6.32 11.24 1.30
N VAL A 167 6.50 9.98 0.85
CA VAL A 167 5.99 9.51 -0.44
C VAL A 167 4.48 9.75 -0.54
N MET A 168 3.74 9.36 0.49
CA MET A 168 2.29 9.55 0.51
C MET A 168 1.91 11.05 0.52
N GLY A 169 2.66 11.90 1.26
CA GLY A 169 2.46 13.34 1.27
C GLY A 169 2.51 13.92 -0.14
N SER A 170 3.49 13.50 -0.94
CA SER A 170 3.62 13.94 -2.34
C SER A 170 2.51 13.40 -3.26
N MET A 171 1.88 12.28 -2.93
CA MET A 171 0.71 11.77 -3.65
C MET A 171 -0.59 12.48 -3.27
N MET A 172 -0.63 13.11 -2.09
CA MET A 172 -1.79 13.81 -1.53
C MET A 172 -1.84 15.30 -1.88
N ASP A 173 -0.71 15.91 -2.17
CA ASP A 173 -0.58 17.35 -2.32
C ASP A 173 0.36 17.67 -3.48
N ALA A 174 -0.19 18.32 -4.52
CA ALA A 174 0.57 18.69 -5.70
C ALA A 174 1.74 19.65 -5.40
N ASN A 175 1.68 20.39 -4.29
CA ASN A 175 2.74 21.32 -3.88
C ASN A 175 3.86 20.64 -3.07
N GLU A 176 3.70 19.38 -2.68
CA GLU A 176 4.76 18.65 -1.98
C GLU A 176 5.71 17.96 -2.97
N THR A 177 6.97 18.35 -2.94
CA THR A 177 8.03 17.72 -3.73
C THR A 177 8.67 16.59 -2.93
N LEU A 178 8.71 15.37 -3.49
CA LEU A 178 9.46 14.27 -2.92
C LEU A 178 10.95 14.48 -3.24
N LEU A 179 11.78 14.48 -2.19
CA LEU A 179 13.24 14.46 -2.34
C LEU A 179 13.77 13.14 -1.75
N ILE A 180 14.60 12.46 -2.54
CA ILE A 180 15.37 11.28 -2.12
C ILE A 180 16.82 11.72 -2.02
N ASP A 181 17.42 11.64 -0.82
CA ASP A 181 18.77 12.14 -0.54
C ASP A 181 18.98 13.60 -0.96
N GLY A 182 17.95 14.43 -0.76
CA GLY A 182 17.98 15.86 -1.11
C GLY A 182 17.85 16.17 -2.61
N LYS A 183 17.60 15.17 -3.43
CA LYS A 183 17.40 15.31 -4.87
C LYS A 183 16.00 14.85 -5.29
N PRO A 184 15.38 15.46 -6.32
CA PRO A 184 14.14 14.95 -6.86
C PRO A 184 14.37 13.56 -7.48
N PRO A 185 13.36 12.65 -7.44
CA PRO A 185 13.47 11.36 -8.09
C PRO A 185 13.65 11.52 -9.60
N LEU A 186 14.50 10.66 -10.17
CA LEU A 186 14.76 10.66 -11.60
C LEU A 186 14.05 9.48 -12.27
N ALA A 187 13.51 9.71 -13.47
CA ALA A 187 13.07 8.67 -14.36
C ALA A 187 14.27 7.85 -14.90
N ALA A 188 13.98 6.70 -15.53
CA ALA A 188 15.03 5.82 -16.07
C ALA A 188 15.93 6.48 -17.12
N ASP A 189 15.45 7.52 -17.79
CA ASP A 189 16.19 8.32 -18.77
C ASP A 189 17.01 9.46 -18.13
N GLY A 190 16.99 9.59 -16.80
CA GLY A 190 17.67 10.63 -16.04
C GLY A 190 16.92 11.97 -15.97
N SER A 191 15.73 12.09 -16.54
CA SER A 191 14.87 13.25 -16.38
C SER A 191 14.30 13.33 -14.96
N ILE A 192 14.05 14.54 -14.46
CA ILE A 192 13.35 14.74 -13.19
C ILE A 192 11.89 14.32 -13.39
N ILE A 193 11.38 13.46 -12.50
CA ILE A 193 9.94 13.16 -12.45
C ILE A 193 9.25 14.40 -11.90
N GLN A 194 8.81 15.26 -12.81
CA GLN A 194 7.99 16.42 -12.49
C GLN A 194 6.52 16.01 -12.40
N LYS A 195 5.79 16.63 -11.46
CA LYS A 195 4.34 16.58 -11.48
C LYS A 195 3.83 17.45 -12.62
N GLU A 196 2.95 16.91 -13.44
CA GLU A 196 2.19 17.74 -14.37
C GLU A 196 1.34 18.73 -13.57
N GLY A 197 1.51 20.02 -13.84
CA GLY A 197 0.73 21.10 -13.21
C GLY A 197 1.55 22.17 -12.50
N GLU A 198 2.87 22.15 -12.61
CA GLU A 198 3.75 23.28 -12.24
C GLU A 198 4.19 24.07 -13.45
#